data_9d5490d2a71c997317524c08f255c100
#
_entry.id   9d5490d2a71c997317524c08f255c100
#
_cell.length_a   1.000
_cell.length_b   1.000
_cell.length_c   1.000
_cell.angle_alpha   90.00
_cell.angle_beta   90.00
_cell.angle_gamma   90.00
#
_symmetry.space_group_name_H-M   'P 1'
#
loop_
_entity.id
_entity.type
_entity.pdbx_description
1 polymer ?
#
loop_
_entity_poly.entity_id
_entity_poly.type
_entity_poly.pdbx_seq_one_letter_code
_entity_poly.pdbx_strand_id
1 'polypeptide(L)'
;MSFEEYKNLWVFVETEENEAKNVGYELLNPGRMLADKMGAELVAVVIGGQVEDVAKKAIEYGADKAILVEGEEYYNYTTDAYGIAMKALVDKYKPATILVGATNNGRDLGPRMACDLHTGLTADCTGLDYIDDPEDKMCGNMAWTRPAFGGNLMAQILCPDHRPQLGTVRPGVFKKAELVEGRTGEIIREDIHVDASQIRTKLIERIEEVAELVNLEEAEIIVSGGRGVGSADGFAPIRELAELLDATVGASRAAVDSGWIPRAHQVGQTGKTVGPKLYIACGISGAIQHVAGITGSDVIVAINKDPEAPIFEVANYGIVGDLFEVIPALIDAIKKARG
;
A
#
# COMPACT_ATOMS: atom_id res chain seq x y z
N MET A 1 -1.17 32.41 -8.62
CA MET A 1 -2.31 31.84 -9.40
C MET A 1 -3.43 31.61 -8.40
N SER A 2 -4.67 31.91 -8.74
CA SER A 2 -5.82 31.52 -7.90
C SER A 2 -6.11 30.05 -8.16
N PHE A 3 -6.23 29.24 -7.09
CA PHE A 3 -6.58 27.80 -7.18
C PHE A 3 -8.06 27.54 -6.84
N GLU A 4 -8.89 28.58 -6.84
CA GLU A 4 -10.31 28.50 -6.47
C GLU A 4 -11.13 27.55 -7.36
N GLU A 5 -10.66 27.28 -8.56
CA GLU A 5 -11.30 26.34 -9.48
C GLU A 5 -10.98 24.86 -9.17
N TYR A 6 -9.90 24.62 -8.38
CA TYR A 6 -9.50 23.28 -7.98
C TYR A 6 -10.22 22.90 -6.69
N LYS A 7 -11.09 21.91 -6.77
CA LYS A 7 -11.94 21.48 -5.66
C LYS A 7 -11.91 19.96 -5.54
N ASN A 8 -12.37 19.48 -4.40
CA ASN A 8 -12.54 18.07 -4.10
C ASN A 8 -11.22 17.29 -3.95
N LEU A 9 -11.32 16.21 -3.19
CA LEU A 9 -10.26 15.27 -2.98
C LEU A 9 -10.58 13.99 -3.72
N TRP A 10 -9.64 13.53 -4.54
CA TRP A 10 -9.78 12.29 -5.29
C TRP A 10 -8.96 11.17 -4.69
N VAL A 11 -9.52 9.97 -4.72
CA VAL A 11 -8.81 8.72 -4.49
C VAL A 11 -8.87 7.91 -5.78
N PHE A 12 -7.70 7.61 -6.36
CA PHE A 12 -7.61 6.66 -7.44
C PHE A 12 -7.73 5.25 -6.87
N VAL A 13 -8.83 4.57 -7.18
CA VAL A 13 -9.07 3.18 -6.80
C VAL A 13 -8.53 2.29 -7.91
N GLU A 14 -7.30 1.82 -7.71
CA GLU A 14 -6.63 0.92 -8.66
C GLU A 14 -7.39 -0.37 -8.82
N THR A 15 -7.53 -0.83 -10.07
CA THR A 15 -8.17 -2.09 -10.42
C THR A 15 -7.19 -3.05 -11.10
N GLU A 16 -7.37 -4.32 -10.88
CA GLU A 16 -6.70 -5.43 -11.59
C GLU A 16 -7.73 -6.53 -11.83
N GLU A 17 -7.84 -7.00 -13.07
CA GLU A 17 -8.84 -8.02 -13.46
C GLU A 17 -10.28 -7.66 -13.07
N ASN A 18 -10.62 -6.37 -13.19
CA ASN A 18 -11.90 -5.75 -12.81
C ASN A 18 -12.21 -5.75 -11.30
N GLU A 19 -11.25 -6.08 -10.45
CA GLU A 19 -11.39 -5.98 -9.00
C GLU A 19 -10.51 -4.86 -8.43
N ALA A 20 -10.96 -4.25 -7.34
CA ALA A 20 -10.20 -3.20 -6.69
C ALA A 20 -9.04 -3.76 -5.88
N LYS A 21 -7.87 -3.11 -5.98
CA LYS A 21 -6.80 -3.30 -5.00
C LYS A 21 -7.22 -2.73 -3.64
N ASN A 22 -6.90 -3.44 -2.57
CA ASN A 22 -7.24 -3.06 -1.19
C ASN A 22 -6.82 -1.63 -0.84
N VAL A 23 -5.66 -1.18 -1.31
CA VAL A 23 -5.13 0.16 -1.05
C VAL A 23 -6.09 1.28 -1.49
N GLY A 24 -6.87 1.09 -2.55
CA GLY A 24 -7.88 2.06 -2.96
C GLY A 24 -8.92 2.29 -1.86
N TYR A 25 -9.42 1.23 -1.27
CA TYR A 25 -10.39 1.31 -0.16
C TYR A 25 -9.75 1.78 1.16
N GLU A 26 -8.47 1.44 1.41
CA GLU A 26 -7.73 1.99 2.54
C GLU A 26 -7.62 3.51 2.47
N LEU A 27 -7.40 4.07 1.28
CA LEU A 27 -7.23 5.50 1.05
C LEU A 27 -8.53 6.29 1.17
N LEU A 28 -9.69 5.67 1.02
CA LEU A 28 -10.98 6.34 1.24
C LEU A 28 -11.16 6.74 2.71
N ASN A 29 -10.58 6.02 3.66
CA ASN A 29 -10.65 6.36 5.08
C ASN A 29 -9.93 7.70 5.40
N PRO A 30 -8.61 7.87 5.20
CA PRO A 30 -7.98 9.18 5.38
C PRO A 30 -8.52 10.21 4.39
N GLY A 31 -8.93 9.80 3.19
CA GLY A 31 -9.56 10.66 2.20
C GLY A 31 -10.83 11.34 2.74
N ARG A 32 -11.66 10.62 3.48
CA ARG A 32 -12.87 11.19 4.12
C ARG A 32 -12.52 12.25 5.15
N MET A 33 -11.59 11.92 6.06
CA MET A 33 -11.15 12.88 7.08
C MET A 33 -10.56 14.16 6.48
N LEU A 34 -9.76 14.02 5.42
CA LEU A 34 -9.15 15.15 4.72
C LEU A 34 -10.18 15.97 3.96
N ALA A 35 -11.11 15.33 3.25
CA ALA A 35 -12.19 16.01 2.52
C ALA A 35 -13.08 16.80 3.47
N ASP A 36 -13.36 16.27 4.65
CA ASP A 36 -14.15 16.99 5.70
C ASP A 36 -13.39 18.23 6.19
N LYS A 37 -12.07 18.13 6.46
CA LYS A 37 -11.22 19.28 6.81
C LYS A 37 -11.18 20.33 5.70
N MET A 38 -11.15 19.89 4.45
CA MET A 38 -11.15 20.77 3.27
C MET A 38 -12.49 21.41 3.00
N GLY A 39 -13.59 20.94 3.61
CA GLY A 39 -14.96 21.29 3.22
C GLY A 39 -15.29 20.89 1.79
N ALA A 40 -14.76 19.74 1.32
CA ALA A 40 -14.80 19.25 -0.04
C ALA A 40 -15.47 17.87 -0.14
N GLU A 41 -15.83 17.46 -1.35
CA GLU A 41 -16.31 16.10 -1.62
C GLU A 41 -15.14 15.13 -1.75
N LEU A 42 -15.34 13.90 -1.26
CA LEU A 42 -14.47 12.77 -1.52
C LEU A 42 -14.95 12.04 -2.78
N VAL A 43 -14.12 11.99 -3.80
CA VAL A 43 -14.45 11.38 -5.08
C VAL A 43 -13.55 10.18 -5.36
N ALA A 44 -14.13 9.01 -5.59
CA ALA A 44 -13.41 7.86 -6.08
C ALA A 44 -13.26 7.94 -7.60
N VAL A 45 -12.06 7.72 -8.13
CA VAL A 45 -11.81 7.58 -9.56
C VAL A 45 -11.50 6.13 -9.85
N VAL A 46 -12.32 5.50 -10.69
CA VAL A 46 -12.23 4.08 -11.04
C VAL A 46 -12.08 3.95 -12.55
N ILE A 47 -11.00 3.32 -12.98
CA ILE A 47 -10.70 3.09 -14.40
C ILE A 47 -10.46 1.59 -14.58
N GLY A 48 -11.10 0.97 -15.56
CA GLY A 48 -10.92 -0.47 -15.82
C GLY A 48 -11.76 -1.00 -16.96
N GLY A 49 -11.83 -2.31 -17.11
CA GLY A 49 -12.62 -2.97 -18.17
C GLY A 49 -14.12 -2.93 -17.86
N GLN A 50 -14.53 -3.57 -16.78
CA GLN A 50 -15.90 -3.63 -16.28
C GLN A 50 -15.86 -3.48 -14.75
N VAL A 51 -15.90 -2.25 -14.25
CA VAL A 51 -15.55 -1.92 -12.86
C VAL A 51 -16.62 -1.09 -12.16
N GLU A 52 -17.87 -1.13 -12.66
CA GLU A 52 -18.98 -0.42 -12.02
C GLU A 52 -19.21 -0.86 -10.56
N ASP A 53 -19.04 -2.15 -10.27
CA ASP A 53 -19.22 -2.67 -8.90
C ASP A 53 -18.13 -2.17 -7.95
N VAL A 54 -16.91 -1.92 -8.48
CA VAL A 54 -15.85 -1.25 -7.73
C VAL A 54 -16.24 0.17 -7.37
N ALA A 55 -16.85 0.91 -8.32
CA ALA A 55 -17.33 2.27 -8.07
C ALA A 55 -18.44 2.31 -7.01
N LYS A 56 -19.40 1.39 -7.07
CA LYS A 56 -20.45 1.24 -6.04
C LYS A 56 -19.84 0.97 -4.66
N LYS A 57 -18.91 0.03 -4.60
CA LYS A 57 -18.23 -0.34 -3.37
C LYS A 57 -17.36 0.78 -2.80
N ALA A 58 -16.76 1.62 -3.65
CA ALA A 58 -16.04 2.81 -3.21
C ALA A 58 -16.97 3.82 -2.51
N ILE A 59 -18.21 3.95 -2.98
CA ILE A 59 -19.24 4.77 -2.33
C ILE A 59 -19.61 4.17 -0.96
N GLU A 60 -19.77 2.87 -0.86
CA GLU A 60 -20.04 2.18 0.41
C GLU A 60 -18.88 2.34 1.41
N TYR A 61 -17.63 2.49 0.94
CA TYR A 61 -16.45 2.82 1.75
C TYR A 61 -16.27 4.33 2.02
N GLY A 62 -17.24 5.18 1.68
CA GLY A 62 -17.28 6.55 2.13
C GLY A 62 -17.07 7.61 1.06
N ALA A 63 -16.88 7.28 -0.20
CA ALA A 63 -16.86 8.28 -1.27
C ALA A 63 -18.27 8.92 -1.43
N ASP A 64 -18.30 10.21 -1.70
CA ASP A 64 -19.56 10.92 -1.99
C ASP A 64 -20.00 10.68 -3.43
N LYS A 65 -19.02 10.56 -4.33
CA LYS A 65 -19.19 10.31 -5.75
C LYS A 65 -18.13 9.35 -6.28
N ALA A 66 -18.43 8.69 -7.39
CA ALA A 66 -17.46 7.94 -8.14
C ALA A 66 -17.43 8.43 -9.60
N ILE A 67 -16.25 8.68 -10.14
CA ILE A 67 -16.03 8.88 -11.58
C ILE A 67 -15.57 7.54 -12.15
N LEU A 68 -16.32 7.04 -13.14
CA LEU A 68 -16.14 5.74 -13.73
C LEU A 68 -15.75 5.88 -15.20
N VAL A 69 -14.61 5.28 -15.57
CA VAL A 69 -14.17 5.13 -16.96
C VAL A 69 -14.02 3.65 -17.26
N GLU A 70 -14.75 3.17 -18.26
CA GLU A 70 -14.73 1.77 -18.66
C GLU A 70 -14.36 1.64 -20.15
N GLY A 71 -13.53 0.63 -20.45
CA GLY A 71 -13.12 0.31 -21.83
C GLY A 71 -12.20 -0.89 -21.88
N GLU A 72 -12.17 -1.59 -23.02
CA GLU A 72 -11.29 -2.75 -23.21
C GLU A 72 -9.81 -2.37 -23.09
N GLU A 73 -9.44 -1.15 -23.49
CA GLU A 73 -8.10 -0.60 -23.38
C GLU A 73 -7.61 -0.43 -21.95
N TYR A 74 -8.54 -0.44 -20.97
CA TYR A 74 -8.23 -0.31 -19.54
C TYR A 74 -8.26 -1.64 -18.79
N TYR A 75 -8.60 -2.76 -19.44
CA TYR A 75 -8.62 -4.07 -18.77
C TYR A 75 -7.25 -4.44 -18.20
N ASN A 76 -6.19 -4.20 -18.99
CA ASN A 76 -4.81 -4.31 -18.51
C ASN A 76 -4.23 -2.92 -18.32
N TYR A 77 -3.57 -2.72 -17.19
CA TYR A 77 -2.90 -1.46 -16.93
C TYR A 77 -1.83 -1.16 -17.99
N THR A 78 -1.89 0.03 -18.55
CA THR A 78 -0.80 0.64 -19.31
C THR A 78 -0.65 2.09 -18.88
N THR A 79 0.59 2.57 -18.71
CA THR A 79 0.88 3.95 -18.32
C THR A 79 0.25 4.96 -19.28
N ASP A 80 0.25 4.66 -20.56
CA ASP A 80 -0.28 5.58 -21.58
C ASP A 80 -1.81 5.71 -21.50
N ALA A 81 -2.54 4.59 -21.48
CA ALA A 81 -4.00 4.63 -21.43
C ALA A 81 -4.51 5.31 -20.16
N TYR A 82 -4.01 4.87 -19.00
CA TYR A 82 -4.41 5.42 -17.70
C TYR A 82 -3.96 6.87 -17.52
N GLY A 83 -2.76 7.24 -18.00
CA GLY A 83 -2.26 8.60 -17.94
C GLY A 83 -3.11 9.57 -18.77
N ILE A 84 -3.50 9.18 -20.00
CA ILE A 84 -4.37 9.97 -20.88
C ILE A 84 -5.76 10.14 -20.24
N ALA A 85 -6.35 9.07 -19.72
CA ALA A 85 -7.66 9.12 -19.08
C ALA A 85 -7.63 10.03 -17.84
N MET A 86 -6.65 9.82 -16.94
CA MET A 86 -6.50 10.65 -15.74
C MET A 86 -6.28 12.12 -16.08
N LYS A 87 -5.45 12.42 -17.09
CA LYS A 87 -5.24 13.80 -17.53
C LYS A 87 -6.54 14.43 -18.04
N ALA A 88 -7.31 13.74 -18.86
CA ALA A 88 -8.60 14.24 -19.37
C ALA A 88 -9.59 14.52 -18.22
N LEU A 89 -9.65 13.64 -17.22
CA LEU A 89 -10.50 13.83 -16.05
C LEU A 89 -10.03 15.04 -15.21
N VAL A 90 -8.72 15.17 -14.97
CA VAL A 90 -8.18 16.30 -14.19
C VAL A 90 -8.39 17.63 -14.90
N ASP A 91 -8.20 17.70 -16.21
CA ASP A 91 -8.43 18.90 -17.00
C ASP A 91 -9.91 19.34 -16.92
N LYS A 92 -10.84 18.37 -16.88
CA LYS A 92 -12.29 18.62 -16.81
C LYS A 92 -12.78 19.01 -15.42
N TYR A 93 -12.36 18.28 -14.39
CA TYR A 93 -12.93 18.38 -13.04
C TYR A 93 -12.08 19.16 -12.05
N LYS A 94 -10.80 19.37 -12.34
CA LYS A 94 -9.85 20.16 -11.53
C LYS A 94 -9.84 19.79 -10.05
N PRO A 95 -9.47 18.55 -9.69
CA PRO A 95 -9.37 18.18 -8.28
C PRO A 95 -8.27 18.97 -7.58
N ALA A 96 -8.47 19.32 -6.30
CA ALA A 96 -7.45 19.99 -5.50
C ALA A 96 -6.32 19.03 -5.10
N THR A 97 -6.67 17.78 -4.83
CA THR A 97 -5.77 16.75 -4.34
C THR A 97 -6.12 15.39 -4.91
N ILE A 98 -5.12 14.58 -5.22
CA ILE A 98 -5.30 13.19 -5.67
C ILE A 98 -4.41 12.26 -4.85
N LEU A 99 -5.03 11.26 -4.21
CA LEU A 99 -4.37 10.18 -3.50
C LEU A 99 -4.28 8.95 -4.42
N VAL A 100 -3.11 8.34 -4.49
CA VAL A 100 -2.84 7.13 -5.29
C VAL A 100 -2.17 6.09 -4.38
N GLY A 101 -2.51 4.82 -4.47
CA GLY A 101 -1.79 3.76 -3.76
C GLY A 101 -0.35 3.62 -4.29
N ALA A 102 0.64 3.44 -3.41
CA ALA A 102 2.04 3.22 -3.81
C ALA A 102 2.30 1.76 -4.23
N THR A 103 1.40 1.17 -5.00
CA THR A 103 1.56 -0.11 -5.70
C THR A 103 2.56 0.02 -6.86
N ASN A 104 2.86 -1.07 -7.55
CA ASN A 104 3.70 -1.00 -8.75
C ASN A 104 3.10 -0.08 -9.82
N ASN A 105 1.80 -0.20 -10.07
CA ASN A 105 1.11 0.64 -11.06
C ASN A 105 0.96 2.09 -10.58
N GLY A 106 0.65 2.31 -9.29
CA GLY A 106 0.54 3.66 -8.75
C GLY A 106 1.86 4.41 -8.70
N ARG A 107 2.98 3.71 -8.47
CA ARG A 107 4.34 4.28 -8.55
C ARG A 107 4.77 4.60 -9.98
N ASP A 108 4.14 4.02 -10.97
CA ASP A 108 4.31 4.34 -12.39
C ASP A 108 3.35 5.46 -12.83
N LEU A 109 2.07 5.35 -12.51
CA LEU A 109 1.04 6.32 -12.91
C LEU A 109 1.22 7.69 -12.25
N GLY A 110 1.53 7.72 -10.94
CA GLY A 110 1.64 8.98 -10.18
C GLY A 110 2.68 9.94 -10.76
N PRO A 111 3.94 9.54 -10.99
CA PRO A 111 4.94 10.38 -11.63
C PRO A 111 4.57 10.79 -13.08
N ARG A 112 3.91 9.90 -13.82
CA ARG A 112 3.42 10.21 -15.15
C ARG A 112 2.40 11.35 -15.10
N MET A 113 1.42 11.26 -14.20
CA MET A 113 0.42 12.31 -13.99
C MET A 113 1.08 13.63 -13.57
N ALA A 114 2.02 13.58 -12.63
CA ALA A 114 2.72 14.78 -12.17
C ALA A 114 3.45 15.51 -13.32
N CYS A 115 4.08 14.75 -14.21
CA CYS A 115 4.74 15.29 -15.40
C CYS A 115 3.74 15.91 -16.36
N ASP A 116 2.66 15.20 -16.71
CA ASP A 116 1.66 15.65 -17.67
C ASP A 116 0.84 16.85 -17.18
N LEU A 117 0.70 17.00 -15.87
CA LEU A 117 -0.04 18.09 -15.19
C LEU A 117 0.87 19.22 -14.72
N HIS A 118 2.19 19.10 -14.93
CA HIS A 118 3.20 20.06 -14.47
C HIS A 118 3.08 20.39 -12.97
N THR A 119 2.91 19.37 -12.15
CA THR A 119 2.79 19.50 -10.68
C THR A 119 3.80 18.62 -9.95
N GLY A 120 3.88 18.74 -8.62
CA GLY A 120 4.72 17.89 -7.78
C GLY A 120 4.02 16.61 -7.36
N LEU A 121 4.81 15.56 -7.07
CA LEU A 121 4.34 14.33 -6.45
C LEU A 121 5.17 14.01 -5.22
N THR A 122 4.51 13.72 -4.09
CA THR A 122 5.17 13.13 -2.94
C THR A 122 4.97 11.61 -2.95
N ALA A 123 6.07 10.87 -2.98
CA ALA A 123 6.03 9.42 -3.14
C ALA A 123 6.16 8.68 -1.82
N ASP A 124 5.43 7.54 -1.69
CA ASP A 124 5.55 6.56 -0.61
C ASP A 124 5.25 7.15 0.78
N CYS A 125 4.16 7.93 0.86
CA CYS A 125 3.72 8.59 2.08
C CYS A 125 3.20 7.58 3.10
N THR A 126 3.46 7.89 4.37
CA THR A 126 2.97 7.11 5.53
C THR A 126 2.11 7.96 6.48
N GLY A 127 1.96 9.24 6.20
CA GLY A 127 1.06 10.14 6.93
C GLY A 127 0.53 11.22 6.00
N LEU A 128 -0.70 11.64 6.26
CA LEU A 128 -1.42 12.64 5.50
C LEU A 128 -2.09 13.61 6.46
N ASP A 129 -1.99 14.89 6.19
CA ASP A 129 -2.76 15.91 6.89
C ASP A 129 -3.10 17.06 5.94
N TYR A 130 -4.01 17.92 6.34
CA TYR A 130 -4.38 19.14 5.64
C TYR A 130 -4.24 20.32 6.59
N ILE A 131 -3.54 21.36 6.16
CA ILE A 131 -3.29 22.56 6.96
C ILE A 131 -4.50 23.47 6.81
N ASP A 132 -5.34 23.50 7.83
CA ASP A 132 -6.59 24.26 7.88
C ASP A 132 -6.54 25.49 8.82
N ASP A 133 -5.39 25.73 9.47
CA ASP A 133 -5.20 26.92 10.30
C ASP A 133 -5.07 28.17 9.41
N PRO A 134 -6.02 29.14 9.50
CA PRO A 134 -5.97 30.37 8.71
C PRO A 134 -4.77 31.27 9.02
N GLU A 135 -4.12 31.10 10.18
CA GLU A 135 -2.94 31.86 10.57
C GLU A 135 -1.64 31.25 9.99
N ASP A 136 -1.69 29.97 9.53
CA ASP A 136 -0.55 29.34 8.87
C ASP A 136 -0.44 29.82 7.42
N LYS A 137 0.78 30.25 7.04
CA LYS A 137 1.08 30.64 5.65
C LYS A 137 0.86 29.52 4.63
N MET A 138 0.86 28.27 5.07
CA MET A 138 0.64 27.08 4.27
C MET A 138 -0.79 26.58 4.35
N CYS A 139 -1.71 27.35 4.94
CA CYS A 139 -3.14 27.01 4.96
C CYS A 139 -3.66 26.69 3.55
N GLY A 140 -4.50 25.67 3.44
CA GLY A 140 -5.01 25.20 2.15
C GLY A 140 -4.11 24.19 1.42
N ASN A 141 -3.07 23.68 2.08
CA ASN A 141 -2.17 22.69 1.50
C ASN A 141 -2.20 21.34 2.21
N MET A 142 -2.03 20.30 1.42
CA MET A 142 -1.76 18.94 1.94
C MET A 142 -0.37 18.87 2.55
N ALA A 143 -0.28 18.27 3.71
CA ALA A 143 0.96 17.90 4.36
C ALA A 143 1.23 16.40 4.20
N TRP A 144 2.18 16.08 3.36
CA TRP A 144 2.56 14.72 3.00
C TRP A 144 3.73 14.27 3.86
N THR A 145 3.52 13.31 4.74
CA THR A 145 4.59 12.77 5.59
C THR A 145 5.12 11.47 5.01
N ARG A 146 6.43 11.39 4.85
CA ARG A 146 7.11 10.19 4.36
C ARG A 146 8.40 9.91 5.12
N PRO A 147 8.80 8.63 5.25
CA PRO A 147 10.12 8.28 5.76
C PRO A 147 11.22 8.78 4.82
N ALA A 148 12.28 9.33 5.40
CA ALA A 148 13.49 9.76 4.73
C ALA A 148 14.71 9.13 5.40
N PHE A 149 15.84 9.06 4.69
CA PHE A 149 17.11 8.55 5.20
C PHE A 149 16.97 7.21 5.94
N GLY A 150 16.32 6.25 5.28
CA GLY A 150 16.17 4.91 5.82
C GLY A 150 15.14 4.75 6.94
N GLY A 151 14.24 5.72 7.12
CA GLY A 151 13.17 5.65 8.11
C GLY A 151 13.48 6.35 9.44
N ASN A 152 14.73 6.82 9.65
CA ASN A 152 15.12 7.52 10.88
C ASN A 152 14.60 8.94 10.97
N LEU A 153 14.14 9.51 9.86
CA LEU A 153 13.55 10.85 9.78
C LEU A 153 12.22 10.78 9.07
N MET A 154 11.27 11.55 9.54
CA MET A 154 10.00 11.78 8.85
C MET A 154 10.05 13.17 8.19
N ALA A 155 9.95 13.20 6.87
CA ALA A 155 9.90 14.45 6.13
C ALA A 155 8.43 14.80 5.85
N GLN A 156 8.04 16.02 6.20
CA GLN A 156 6.76 16.60 5.79
C GLN A 156 7.00 17.47 4.54
N ILE A 157 6.28 17.16 3.47
CA ILE A 157 6.45 17.81 2.16
C ILE A 157 5.16 18.54 1.80
N LEU A 158 5.30 19.74 1.27
CA LEU A 158 4.22 20.61 0.84
C LEU A 158 4.41 20.98 -0.63
N CYS A 159 3.31 21.19 -1.35
CA CYS A 159 3.32 21.66 -2.74
C CYS A 159 2.36 22.86 -2.89
N PRO A 160 2.76 24.07 -2.41
CA PRO A 160 1.85 25.22 -2.36
C PRO A 160 1.54 25.84 -3.73
N ASP A 161 2.44 25.72 -4.70
CA ASP A 161 2.43 26.50 -5.93
C ASP A 161 1.74 25.82 -7.11
N HIS A 162 1.30 24.57 -6.96
CA HIS A 162 0.71 23.76 -8.04
C HIS A 162 -0.53 22.99 -7.58
N ARG A 163 -1.42 22.71 -8.53
CA ARG A 163 -2.60 21.85 -8.37
C ARG A 163 -2.77 20.94 -9.59
N PRO A 164 -3.33 19.72 -9.41
CA PRO A 164 -3.64 19.09 -8.11
C PRO A 164 -2.38 18.80 -7.30
N GLN A 165 -2.53 18.70 -5.98
CA GLN A 165 -1.48 18.14 -5.12
C GLN A 165 -1.55 16.63 -5.21
N LEU A 166 -0.43 15.97 -5.55
CA LEU A 166 -0.37 14.53 -5.77
C LEU A 166 0.48 13.84 -4.73
N GLY A 167 0.03 12.67 -4.29
CA GLY A 167 0.85 11.80 -3.47
C GLY A 167 0.53 10.33 -3.68
N THR A 168 1.58 9.49 -3.65
CA THR A 168 1.40 8.05 -3.51
C THR A 168 1.53 7.65 -2.05
N VAL A 169 0.66 6.76 -1.58
CA VAL A 169 0.56 6.34 -0.19
C VAL A 169 0.86 4.85 -0.09
N ARG A 170 1.69 4.50 0.88
CA ARG A 170 2.11 3.11 1.10
C ARG A 170 0.90 2.25 1.48
N PRO A 171 0.69 1.09 0.82
CA PRO A 171 -0.34 0.13 1.21
C PRO A 171 -0.17 -0.35 2.66
N GLY A 172 -1.29 -0.64 3.34
CA GLY A 172 -1.29 -1.16 4.71
C GLY A 172 -0.98 -0.14 5.81
N VAL A 173 -0.77 1.14 5.47
CA VAL A 173 -0.55 2.22 6.45
C VAL A 173 -1.86 2.70 7.08
N PHE A 174 -2.90 2.74 6.28
CA PHE A 174 -4.23 3.15 6.73
C PHE A 174 -5.17 1.95 6.73
N LYS A 175 -6.00 1.85 7.77
CA LYS A 175 -7.08 0.84 7.82
C LYS A 175 -8.19 1.26 6.85
N LYS A 176 -8.87 0.29 6.24
CA LYS A 176 -10.07 0.55 5.45
C LYS A 176 -11.12 1.26 6.30
N ALA A 177 -11.92 2.11 5.68
CA ALA A 177 -13.13 2.63 6.30
C ALA A 177 -14.11 1.49 6.62
N GLU A 178 -15.04 1.71 7.54
CA GLU A 178 -16.14 0.78 7.73
C GLU A 178 -17.04 0.77 6.49
N LEU A 179 -17.38 -0.42 6.03
CA LEU A 179 -18.28 -0.61 4.91
C LEU A 179 -19.71 -0.28 5.37
N VAL A 180 -20.35 0.69 4.74
CA VAL A 180 -21.76 1.03 4.96
C VAL A 180 -22.56 0.50 3.78
N GLU A 181 -23.04 -0.75 3.91
CA GLU A 181 -23.84 -1.39 2.87
C GLU A 181 -25.07 -0.55 2.49
N GLY A 182 -25.32 -0.41 1.19
CA GLY A 182 -26.44 0.33 0.67
C GLY A 182 -26.29 1.86 0.73
N ARG A 183 -25.12 2.38 1.10
CA ARG A 183 -24.83 3.81 0.95
C ARG A 183 -24.96 4.19 -0.53
N THR A 184 -25.68 5.26 -0.82
CA THR A 184 -25.90 5.77 -2.17
C THR A 184 -25.04 6.99 -2.43
N GLY A 185 -24.57 7.14 -3.65
CA GLY A 185 -23.82 8.28 -4.15
C GLY A 185 -23.96 8.38 -5.67
N GLU A 186 -23.47 9.46 -6.23
CA GLU A 186 -23.50 9.68 -7.68
C GLU A 186 -22.37 8.91 -8.37
N ILE A 187 -22.68 8.14 -9.42
CA ILE A 187 -21.70 7.54 -10.32
C ILE A 187 -21.73 8.32 -11.63
N ILE A 188 -20.64 9.04 -11.89
CA ILE A 188 -20.45 9.83 -13.11
C ILE A 188 -19.69 8.95 -14.11
N ARG A 189 -20.35 8.56 -15.19
CA ARG A 189 -19.71 7.79 -16.27
C ARG A 189 -19.06 8.74 -17.27
N GLU A 190 -17.78 8.57 -17.50
CA GLU A 190 -17.01 9.30 -18.48
C GLU A 190 -16.62 8.39 -19.63
N ASP A 191 -16.97 8.80 -20.83
CA ASP A 191 -16.66 8.10 -22.07
C ASP A 191 -15.32 8.64 -22.62
N ILE A 192 -14.23 8.07 -22.15
CA ILE A 192 -12.87 8.44 -22.55
C ILE A 192 -12.26 7.23 -23.25
N HIS A 193 -12.08 7.33 -24.54
CA HIS A 193 -11.40 6.32 -25.35
C HIS A 193 -9.98 6.73 -25.68
N VAL A 194 -9.06 5.78 -25.55
CA VAL A 194 -7.66 5.94 -25.95
C VAL A 194 -7.39 5.09 -27.19
N ASP A 195 -7.04 5.77 -28.29
CA ASP A 195 -6.70 5.07 -29.52
C ASP A 195 -5.48 4.18 -29.33
N ALA A 196 -5.52 2.98 -29.90
CA ALA A 196 -4.43 2.00 -29.81
C ALA A 196 -3.07 2.56 -30.28
N SER A 197 -3.06 3.55 -31.18
CA SER A 197 -1.83 4.21 -31.64
C SER A 197 -1.18 5.09 -30.57
N GLN A 198 -1.92 5.48 -29.52
CA GLN A 198 -1.43 6.28 -28.41
C GLN A 198 -0.84 5.40 -27.28
N ILE A 199 -1.10 4.09 -27.33
CA ILE A 199 -0.58 3.11 -26.37
C ILE A 199 0.68 2.50 -26.93
N ARG A 200 1.84 2.89 -26.39
CA ARG A 200 3.17 2.49 -26.89
C ARG A 200 3.60 1.09 -26.45
N THR A 201 2.93 0.52 -25.46
CA THR A 201 3.23 -0.78 -24.89
C THR A 201 2.10 -1.77 -25.16
N LYS A 202 2.44 -3.04 -25.34
CA LYS A 202 1.47 -4.12 -25.52
C LYS A 202 1.83 -5.25 -24.57
N LEU A 203 0.86 -5.70 -23.78
CA LEU A 203 1.02 -6.93 -23.01
C LEU A 203 1.12 -8.12 -23.99
N ILE A 204 2.24 -8.82 -23.97
CA ILE A 204 2.47 -10.00 -24.82
C ILE A 204 2.06 -11.27 -24.07
N GLU A 205 2.48 -11.38 -22.81
CA GLU A 205 2.26 -12.57 -21.99
C GLU A 205 2.26 -12.18 -20.52
N ARG A 206 1.40 -12.81 -19.72
CA ARG A 206 1.42 -12.78 -18.27
C ARG A 206 1.84 -14.17 -17.81
N ILE A 207 2.99 -14.26 -17.17
CA ILE A 207 3.47 -15.50 -16.56
C ILE A 207 3.11 -15.42 -15.08
N GLU A 208 2.12 -16.17 -14.68
CA GLU A 208 1.83 -16.40 -13.28
C GLU A 208 2.75 -17.54 -12.80
N GLU A 209 3.69 -17.22 -11.93
CA GLU A 209 4.32 -18.28 -11.17
C GLU A 209 3.20 -18.92 -10.34
N VAL A 210 3.01 -20.23 -10.48
CA VAL A 210 2.18 -21.03 -9.57
C VAL A 210 2.96 -21.14 -8.25
N ALA A 211 3.27 -19.99 -7.66
CA ALA A 211 3.67 -19.91 -6.26
C ALA A 211 2.39 -20.06 -5.45
N GLU A 212 2.45 -20.88 -4.41
CA GLU A 212 1.40 -20.92 -3.38
C GLU A 212 0.87 -19.50 -3.19
N LEU A 213 -0.45 -19.33 -3.24
CA LEU A 213 -1.12 -18.04 -3.02
C LEU A 213 -0.84 -17.56 -1.61
N VAL A 214 0.33 -16.95 -1.43
CA VAL A 214 0.76 -16.44 -0.12
C VAL A 214 0.19 -15.04 0.04
N ASN A 215 -0.94 -14.96 0.72
CA ASN A 215 -1.56 -13.69 1.02
C ASN A 215 -0.96 -13.08 2.29
N LEU A 216 0.25 -12.49 2.16
CA LEU A 216 0.93 -11.83 3.28
C LEU A 216 0.25 -10.53 3.71
N GLU A 217 -0.42 -9.83 2.79
CA GLU A 217 -0.97 -8.50 3.05
C GLU A 217 -2.23 -8.56 3.93
N GLU A 218 -2.95 -9.67 3.89
CA GLU A 218 -4.17 -9.89 4.70
C GLU A 218 -3.94 -10.84 5.88
N ALA A 219 -2.72 -11.36 6.05
CA ALA A 219 -2.40 -12.30 7.11
C ALA A 219 -2.48 -11.64 8.49
N GLU A 220 -3.22 -12.24 9.41
CA GLU A 220 -3.31 -11.78 10.82
C GLU A 220 -2.05 -12.11 11.62
N ILE A 221 -1.37 -13.21 11.30
CA ILE A 221 -0.13 -13.64 11.94
C ILE A 221 0.89 -14.00 10.85
N ILE A 222 2.11 -13.51 10.99
CA ILE A 222 3.22 -13.83 10.09
C ILE A 222 4.41 -14.34 10.88
N VAL A 223 4.94 -15.50 10.47
CA VAL A 223 6.22 -16.03 10.97
C VAL A 223 7.25 -15.93 9.86
N SER A 224 8.26 -15.08 10.04
CA SER A 224 9.18 -14.69 8.97
C SER A 224 10.62 -15.14 9.24
N GLY A 225 11.25 -15.73 8.22
CA GLY A 225 12.64 -16.18 8.27
C GLY A 225 13.62 -15.23 7.60
N GLY A 226 14.74 -14.96 8.28
CA GLY A 226 15.83 -14.16 7.74
C GLY A 226 17.02 -14.98 7.26
N ARG A 227 18.13 -14.31 6.98
CA ARG A 227 19.40 -14.95 6.61
C ARG A 227 19.93 -15.89 7.71
N GLY A 228 19.54 -15.67 8.98
CA GLY A 228 19.90 -16.55 10.11
C GLY A 228 19.36 -17.97 10.01
N VAL A 229 18.37 -18.22 9.12
CA VAL A 229 17.83 -19.56 8.82
C VAL A 229 18.87 -20.47 8.12
N GLY A 230 19.79 -19.91 7.34
CA GLY A 230 20.98 -20.58 6.78
C GLY A 230 20.75 -21.43 5.54
N SER A 231 19.55 -21.97 5.31
CA SER A 231 19.22 -22.81 4.15
C SER A 231 17.70 -22.88 3.90
N ALA A 232 17.30 -23.48 2.77
CA ALA A 232 15.90 -23.79 2.49
C ALA A 232 15.29 -24.76 3.53
N ASP A 233 16.05 -25.77 3.93
CA ASP A 233 15.62 -26.76 4.96
C ASP A 233 15.50 -26.11 6.34
N GLY A 234 16.27 -25.05 6.62
CA GLY A 234 16.18 -24.28 7.85
C GLY A 234 14.84 -23.57 8.07
N PHE A 235 14.00 -23.45 7.04
CA PHE A 235 12.64 -22.96 7.15
C PHE A 235 11.67 -23.98 7.80
N ALA A 236 12.05 -25.24 7.97
CA ALA A 236 11.17 -26.26 8.55
C ALA A 236 10.58 -25.88 9.93
N PRO A 237 11.37 -25.44 10.93
CA PRO A 237 10.81 -25.00 12.22
C PRO A 237 9.89 -23.78 12.09
N ILE A 238 10.19 -22.86 11.16
CA ILE A 238 9.36 -21.68 10.91
C ILE A 238 8.00 -22.09 10.34
N ARG A 239 7.97 -23.05 9.41
CA ARG A 239 6.74 -23.59 8.85
C ARG A 239 5.91 -24.33 9.92
N GLU A 240 6.54 -25.13 10.78
CA GLU A 240 5.86 -25.81 11.88
C GLU A 240 5.23 -24.80 12.86
N LEU A 241 5.96 -23.74 13.21
CA LEU A 241 5.42 -22.68 14.07
C LEU A 241 4.27 -21.94 13.39
N ALA A 242 4.40 -21.66 12.10
CA ALA A 242 3.36 -21.00 11.33
C ALA A 242 2.09 -21.85 11.26
N GLU A 243 2.21 -23.15 10.97
CA GLU A 243 1.09 -24.09 10.97
C GLU A 243 0.37 -24.14 12.33
N LEU A 244 1.15 -24.21 13.43
CA LEU A 244 0.59 -24.22 14.79
C LEU A 244 -0.20 -22.95 15.11
N LEU A 245 0.21 -21.80 14.58
CA LEU A 245 -0.41 -20.49 14.83
C LEU A 245 -1.48 -20.10 13.79
N ASP A 246 -1.72 -20.92 12.78
CA ASP A 246 -2.51 -20.58 11.58
C ASP A 246 -1.97 -19.30 10.92
N ALA A 247 -0.66 -19.24 10.80
CA ALA A 247 0.09 -18.07 10.34
C ALA A 247 0.63 -18.25 8.93
N THR A 248 0.86 -17.13 8.24
CA THR A 248 1.51 -17.12 6.94
C THR A 248 3.04 -17.03 7.11
N VAL A 249 3.77 -17.79 6.28
CA VAL A 249 5.24 -17.73 6.29
C VAL A 249 5.73 -16.56 5.46
N GLY A 250 6.51 -15.69 6.07
CA GLY A 250 7.23 -14.59 5.42
C GLY A 250 8.73 -14.83 5.34
N ALA A 251 9.43 -13.96 4.60
CA ALA A 251 10.87 -14.01 4.50
C ALA A 251 11.51 -12.65 4.26
N SER A 252 12.75 -12.49 4.70
CA SER A 252 13.57 -11.34 4.31
C SER A 252 14.06 -11.47 2.87
N ARG A 253 14.36 -10.35 2.22
CA ARG A 253 14.97 -10.32 0.89
C ARG A 253 16.20 -11.21 0.80
N ALA A 254 17.06 -11.22 1.83
CA ALA A 254 18.29 -12.03 1.82
C ALA A 254 18.01 -13.53 1.74
N ALA A 255 16.94 -14.03 2.34
CA ALA A 255 16.54 -15.44 2.23
C ALA A 255 15.98 -15.77 0.84
N VAL A 256 15.22 -14.84 0.25
CA VAL A 256 14.68 -14.96 -1.11
C VAL A 256 15.81 -14.90 -2.15
N ASP A 257 16.70 -13.92 -2.06
CA ASP A 257 17.86 -13.79 -2.98
C ASP A 257 18.80 -15.01 -2.90
N SER A 258 18.83 -15.72 -1.77
CA SER A 258 19.55 -16.98 -1.60
C SER A 258 18.82 -18.20 -2.19
N GLY A 259 17.61 -18.03 -2.71
CA GLY A 259 16.82 -19.12 -3.31
C GLY A 259 16.20 -20.09 -2.29
N TRP A 260 16.13 -19.74 -0.99
CA TRP A 260 15.61 -20.62 0.05
C TRP A 260 14.08 -20.64 0.12
N ILE A 261 13.45 -19.58 -0.36
CA ILE A 261 12.00 -19.43 -0.38
C ILE A 261 11.58 -18.52 -1.55
N PRO A 262 10.42 -18.77 -2.19
CA PRO A 262 9.96 -17.97 -3.33
C PRO A 262 9.77 -16.48 -3.00
N ARG A 263 9.85 -15.62 -4.03
CA ARG A 263 9.69 -14.17 -3.90
C ARG A 263 8.32 -13.74 -3.36
N ALA A 264 7.28 -14.55 -3.55
CA ALA A 264 5.94 -14.30 -3.03
C ALA A 264 5.91 -14.13 -1.49
N HIS A 265 6.89 -14.71 -0.78
CA HIS A 265 7.04 -14.60 0.68
C HIS A 265 7.85 -13.37 1.12
N GLN A 266 8.37 -12.55 0.20
CA GLN A 266 9.26 -11.46 0.55
C GLN A 266 8.50 -10.33 1.27
N VAL A 267 8.95 -10.00 2.49
CA VAL A 267 8.51 -8.87 3.29
C VAL A 267 9.58 -7.77 3.29
N GLY A 268 9.16 -6.53 3.10
CA GLY A 268 10.04 -5.37 3.14
C GLY A 268 9.71 -4.34 2.06
N GLN A 269 10.50 -3.29 1.97
CA GLN A 269 10.32 -2.16 1.04
C GLN A 269 10.25 -2.59 -0.44
N THR A 270 10.96 -3.64 -0.83
CA THR A 270 10.99 -4.18 -2.20
C THR A 270 10.18 -5.46 -2.36
N GLY A 271 9.50 -5.90 -1.31
CA GLY A 271 8.57 -7.00 -1.25
C GLY A 271 7.17 -6.49 -0.87
N LYS A 272 6.46 -7.31 -0.11
CA LYS A 272 5.15 -6.93 0.44
C LYS A 272 5.32 -6.14 1.74
N THR A 273 4.54 -5.07 1.90
CA THR A 273 4.38 -4.36 3.18
C THR A 273 3.20 -4.97 3.90
N VAL A 274 3.38 -5.32 5.18
CA VAL A 274 2.41 -6.07 5.97
C VAL A 274 2.11 -5.37 7.29
N GLY A 275 0.91 -5.61 7.83
CA GLY A 275 0.46 -5.07 9.11
C GLY A 275 -0.32 -6.12 9.90
N PRO A 276 0.29 -7.28 10.23
CA PRO A 276 -0.38 -8.32 10.99
C PRO A 276 -0.57 -7.92 12.46
N LYS A 277 -1.49 -8.59 13.15
CA LYS A 277 -1.61 -8.51 14.62
C LYS A 277 -0.34 -9.01 15.31
N LEU A 278 0.32 -10.01 14.73
CA LEU A 278 1.56 -10.59 15.28
C LEU A 278 2.56 -10.87 14.15
N TYR A 279 3.76 -10.31 14.26
CA TYR A 279 4.89 -10.59 13.38
C TYR A 279 6.02 -11.23 14.17
N ILE A 280 6.42 -12.46 13.82
CA ILE A 280 7.53 -13.18 14.48
C ILE A 280 8.73 -13.18 13.51
N ALA A 281 9.78 -12.44 13.86
CA ALA A 281 11.01 -12.29 13.08
C ALA A 281 12.08 -13.28 13.55
N CYS A 282 12.33 -14.34 12.76
CA CYS A 282 13.27 -15.41 13.10
C CYS A 282 14.58 -15.25 12.32
N GLY A 283 15.70 -14.96 12.99
CA GLY A 283 17.00 -14.80 12.35
C GLY A 283 17.07 -13.64 11.36
N ILE A 284 16.25 -12.61 11.55
CA ILE A 284 16.21 -11.37 10.76
C ILE A 284 17.04 -10.32 11.48
N SER A 285 17.96 -9.66 10.75
CA SER A 285 18.85 -8.64 11.33
C SER A 285 18.15 -7.32 11.67
N GLY A 286 17.04 -6.98 11.00
CA GLY A 286 16.39 -5.69 11.17
C GLY A 286 16.95 -4.59 10.26
N ALA A 287 17.41 -4.96 9.06
CA ALA A 287 17.74 -3.95 8.05
C ALA A 287 16.54 -3.04 7.81
N ILE A 288 16.81 -1.73 7.66
CA ILE A 288 15.80 -0.67 7.52
C ILE A 288 14.77 -1.00 6.43
N GLN A 289 15.22 -1.59 5.33
CA GLN A 289 14.33 -1.97 4.22
C GLN A 289 13.36 -3.11 4.59
N HIS A 290 13.74 -3.98 5.53
CA HIS A 290 12.83 -5.01 6.06
C HIS A 290 11.87 -4.40 7.08
N VAL A 291 12.41 -3.63 8.02
CA VAL A 291 11.62 -2.94 9.05
C VAL A 291 10.55 -2.05 8.44
N ALA A 292 10.86 -1.33 7.37
CA ALA A 292 9.88 -0.51 6.63
C ALA A 292 8.67 -1.30 6.11
N GLY A 293 8.80 -2.62 5.94
CA GLY A 293 7.70 -3.48 5.51
C GLY A 293 6.87 -4.08 6.64
N ILE A 294 7.23 -3.87 7.91
CA ILE A 294 6.54 -4.47 9.07
C ILE A 294 6.07 -3.44 10.10
N THR A 295 6.27 -2.15 9.84
CA THR A 295 5.93 -1.06 10.78
C THR A 295 4.44 -0.98 11.12
N GLY A 296 3.57 -1.57 10.30
CA GLY A 296 2.13 -1.67 10.54
C GLY A 296 1.72 -2.82 11.47
N SER A 297 2.65 -3.63 11.96
CA SER A 297 2.36 -4.77 12.85
C SER A 297 1.97 -4.29 14.25
N ASP A 298 0.92 -4.88 14.84
CA ASP A 298 0.51 -4.52 16.22
C ASP A 298 1.54 -5.01 17.26
N VAL A 299 2.07 -6.22 17.06
CA VAL A 299 3.10 -6.83 17.93
C VAL A 299 4.21 -7.45 17.09
N ILE A 300 5.46 -7.13 17.42
CA ILE A 300 6.66 -7.72 16.81
C ILE A 300 7.42 -8.52 17.86
N VAL A 301 7.65 -9.80 17.58
CA VAL A 301 8.52 -10.70 18.35
C VAL A 301 9.79 -10.99 17.56
N ALA A 302 10.96 -10.74 18.12
CA ALA A 302 12.23 -10.99 17.46
C ALA A 302 13.00 -12.13 18.11
N ILE A 303 13.52 -13.06 17.31
CA ILE A 303 14.42 -14.14 17.72
C ILE A 303 15.71 -13.99 16.92
N ASN A 304 16.79 -13.65 17.60
CA ASN A 304 18.11 -13.50 16.96
C ASN A 304 19.20 -13.89 17.96
N LYS A 305 20.27 -14.52 17.42
CA LYS A 305 21.44 -14.87 18.25
C LYS A 305 22.34 -13.69 18.56
N ASP A 306 22.30 -12.63 17.75
CA ASP A 306 23.05 -11.41 17.96
C ASP A 306 22.23 -10.44 18.84
N PRO A 307 22.67 -10.16 20.07
CA PRO A 307 21.95 -9.25 20.98
C PRO A 307 21.92 -7.79 20.48
N GLU A 308 22.84 -7.41 19.59
CA GLU A 308 22.92 -6.06 19.01
C GLU A 308 22.18 -5.94 17.68
N ALA A 309 21.43 -6.98 17.28
CA ALA A 309 20.69 -6.93 16.02
C ALA A 309 19.64 -5.80 16.04
N PRO A 310 19.62 -4.91 15.02
CA PRO A 310 18.70 -3.78 14.98
C PRO A 310 17.21 -4.15 15.04
N ILE A 311 16.88 -5.41 14.75
CA ILE A 311 15.49 -5.88 14.87
C ILE A 311 14.93 -5.73 16.30
N PHE A 312 15.79 -5.79 17.32
CA PHE A 312 15.37 -5.63 18.71
C PHE A 312 14.95 -4.20 19.04
N GLU A 313 15.41 -3.18 18.29
CA GLU A 313 14.99 -1.79 18.49
C GLU A 313 13.50 -1.56 18.18
N VAL A 314 12.93 -2.40 17.29
CA VAL A 314 11.52 -2.30 16.87
C VAL A 314 10.64 -3.40 17.42
N ALA A 315 11.22 -4.40 18.11
CA ALA A 315 10.49 -5.53 18.66
C ALA A 315 9.84 -5.18 20.01
N ASN A 316 8.59 -5.58 20.19
CA ASN A 316 7.91 -5.54 21.49
C ASN A 316 8.46 -6.59 22.45
N TYR A 317 8.88 -7.75 21.92
CA TYR A 317 9.49 -8.84 22.66
C TYR A 317 10.70 -9.38 21.92
N GLY A 318 11.81 -9.51 22.62
CA GLY A 318 13.06 -10.03 22.06
C GLY A 318 13.55 -11.28 22.79
N ILE A 319 13.95 -12.30 22.03
CA ILE A 319 14.60 -13.50 22.55
C ILE A 319 15.99 -13.59 21.91
N VAL A 320 17.02 -13.46 22.73
CA VAL A 320 18.41 -13.65 22.29
C VAL A 320 18.74 -15.13 22.37
N GLY A 321 18.90 -15.78 21.22
CA GLY A 321 19.18 -17.22 21.15
C GLY A 321 19.21 -17.76 19.73
N ASP A 322 19.61 -19.02 19.59
CA ASP A 322 19.56 -19.71 18.32
C ASP A 322 18.10 -20.08 17.97
N LEU A 323 17.65 -19.67 16.79
CA LEU A 323 16.28 -19.94 16.35
C LEU A 323 15.95 -21.44 16.31
N PHE A 324 16.95 -22.30 16.05
CA PHE A 324 16.76 -23.75 16.04
C PHE A 324 16.56 -24.39 17.43
N GLU A 325 16.92 -23.67 18.48
CA GLU A 325 16.63 -24.06 19.89
C GLU A 325 15.36 -23.36 20.40
N VAL A 326 15.22 -22.06 20.06
CA VAL A 326 14.12 -21.22 20.57
C VAL A 326 12.78 -21.61 19.97
N ILE A 327 12.71 -21.83 18.63
CA ILE A 327 11.43 -22.12 17.96
C ILE A 327 10.82 -23.45 18.44
N PRO A 328 11.55 -24.58 18.55
CA PRO A 328 10.99 -25.81 19.11
C PRO A 328 10.49 -25.64 20.55
N ALA A 329 11.24 -24.94 21.38
CA ALA A 329 10.83 -24.66 22.75
C ALA A 329 9.55 -23.79 22.81
N LEU A 330 9.42 -22.82 21.90
CA LEU A 330 8.24 -21.99 21.79
C LEU A 330 7.02 -22.80 21.30
N ILE A 331 7.20 -23.69 20.33
CA ILE A 331 6.16 -24.63 19.87
C ILE A 331 5.66 -25.50 21.02
N ASP A 332 6.57 -26.08 21.81
CA ASP A 332 6.21 -26.89 22.96
C ASP A 332 5.46 -26.09 24.05
N ALA A 333 5.89 -24.88 24.31
CA ALA A 333 5.22 -23.99 25.24
C ALA A 333 3.79 -23.61 24.78
N ILE A 334 3.62 -23.30 23.49
CA ILE A 334 2.31 -23.00 22.93
C ILE A 334 1.39 -24.21 22.97
N LYS A 335 1.87 -25.40 22.58
CA LYS A 335 1.11 -26.66 22.68
C LYS A 335 0.64 -26.92 24.11
N LYS A 336 1.50 -26.71 25.12
CA LYS A 336 1.15 -26.85 26.55
C LYS A 336 0.14 -25.81 27.04
N ALA A 337 0.17 -24.61 26.49
CA ALA A 337 -0.76 -23.55 26.86
C ALA A 337 -2.15 -23.71 26.23
N ARG A 338 -2.25 -24.41 25.10
CA ARG A 338 -3.52 -24.67 24.37
C ARG A 338 -4.21 -25.97 24.81
N GLY A 339 -3.50 -26.88 25.40
CA GLY A 339 -3.99 -28.20 25.78
C GLY A 339 -4.18 -28.49 27.18
#